data_ff11a059d06bcaa220a220ed4411b435
#
_entry.id   ff11a059d06bcaa220a220ed4411b435
#
_cell.length_a   1.000
_cell.length_b   1.000
_cell.length_c   1.000
_cell.angle_alpha   90.00
_cell.angle_beta   90.00
_cell.angle_gamma   90.00
#
_symmetry.space_group_name_H-M   'P 1'
#
loop_
_entity.id
_entity.type
_entity.pdbx_description
1 polymer ?
#
loop_
_entity_poly.entity_id
_entity_poly.type
_entity_poly.pdbx_seq_one_letter_code
_entity_poly.pdbx_strand_id
1 'polypeptide(L)'
;PMVSCGNALIVSPDAGGVPRARSLAKDLSLDIAIIDKRRDKANESDAMNVIGKVEGKQCIIVDDLVDTGGTLIKGAEALLKEGAEEVRAYITHGVLSNGGMERINSSSMGGLTITDSIPQYDHQKVKVLSVSKLFAEAIRRVHHDESISVLF
;
A
#
# COMPACT_ATOMS: atom_id res chain seq x y z
N PRO A 1 11.40 -6.38 -9.84
CA PRO A 1 11.77 -5.22 -10.65
C PRO A 1 11.53 -3.97 -9.84
N MET A 2 12.54 -3.10 -9.77
CA MET A 2 12.39 -1.80 -9.09
C MET A 2 11.45 -0.95 -9.93
N VAL A 3 10.52 -0.25 -9.28
CA VAL A 3 9.66 0.76 -9.91
C VAL A 3 10.60 1.83 -10.51
N SER A 4 10.43 2.13 -11.79
CA SER A 4 11.16 3.25 -12.40
C SER A 4 10.64 4.55 -11.78
N CYS A 5 11.43 5.22 -10.95
CA CYS A 5 11.01 6.42 -10.22
C CYS A 5 10.47 7.57 -11.09
N GLY A 6 10.73 7.57 -12.41
CA GLY A 6 10.30 8.65 -13.32
C GLY A 6 8.81 8.64 -13.69
N ASN A 7 8.08 7.54 -13.42
CA ASN A 7 6.67 7.41 -13.78
C ASN A 7 5.80 6.86 -12.64
N ALA A 8 6.29 6.89 -11.39
CA ALA A 8 5.58 6.39 -10.23
C ALA A 8 4.71 7.48 -9.59
N LEU A 9 3.65 7.04 -8.90
CA LEU A 9 2.69 7.87 -8.18
C LEU A 9 2.30 7.17 -6.87
N ILE A 10 2.30 7.89 -5.76
CA ILE A 10 1.83 7.36 -4.48
C ILE A 10 0.32 7.50 -4.39
N VAL A 11 -0.36 6.46 -3.94
CA VAL A 11 -1.83 6.44 -3.83
C VAL A 11 -2.24 6.19 -2.39
N SER A 12 -3.09 7.08 -1.87
CA SER A 12 -3.82 6.83 -0.62
C SER A 12 -5.09 6.02 -0.90
N PRO A 13 -5.33 4.90 -0.21
CA PRO A 13 -6.52 4.07 -0.41
C PRO A 13 -7.81 4.71 0.11
N ASP A 14 -7.71 5.77 0.91
CA ASP A 14 -8.82 6.54 1.46
C ASP A 14 -8.38 7.93 1.95
N ALA A 15 -9.33 8.73 2.44
CA ALA A 15 -9.05 10.07 2.97
C ALA A 15 -8.17 10.04 4.24
N GLY A 16 -8.28 9.00 5.07
CA GLY A 16 -7.52 8.86 6.32
C GLY A 16 -6.04 8.59 6.08
N GLY A 17 -5.69 7.87 5.02
CA GLY A 17 -4.31 7.55 4.62
C GLY A 17 -3.56 8.69 3.95
N VAL A 18 -4.22 9.80 3.58
CA VAL A 18 -3.60 10.91 2.84
C VAL A 18 -2.36 11.49 3.53
N PRO A 19 -2.31 11.72 4.85
CA PRO A 19 -1.10 12.22 5.50
C PRO A 19 0.10 11.29 5.31
N ARG A 20 -0.09 9.97 5.43
CA ARG A 20 0.94 8.95 5.21
C ARG A 20 1.44 8.96 3.76
N ALA A 21 0.51 8.90 2.80
CA ALA A 21 0.82 8.92 1.38
C ALA A 21 1.59 10.20 0.99
N ARG A 22 1.18 11.35 1.52
CA ARG A 22 1.81 12.66 1.23
C ARG A 22 3.22 12.75 1.81
N SER A 23 3.46 12.23 3.03
CA SER A 23 4.80 12.20 3.62
C SER A 23 5.75 11.38 2.75
N LEU A 24 5.36 10.15 2.39
CA LEU A 24 6.18 9.27 1.54
C LEU A 24 6.41 9.86 0.14
N ALA A 25 5.38 10.44 -0.46
CA ALA A 25 5.48 11.08 -1.77
C ALA A 25 6.48 12.24 -1.77
N LYS A 26 6.47 13.06 -0.68
CA LYS A 26 7.44 14.15 -0.49
C LYS A 26 8.86 13.63 -0.43
N ASP A 27 9.12 12.58 0.35
CA ASP A 27 10.46 12.01 0.52
C ASP A 27 10.99 11.40 -0.79
N LEU A 28 10.09 10.88 -1.62
CA LEU A 28 10.42 10.30 -2.92
C LEU A 28 10.34 11.28 -4.10
N SER A 29 9.93 12.53 -3.87
CA SER A 29 9.65 13.55 -4.90
C SER A 29 8.66 13.06 -5.96
N LEU A 30 7.57 12.40 -5.50
CA LEU A 30 6.49 11.87 -6.33
C LEU A 30 5.19 12.63 -6.10
N ASP A 31 4.28 12.56 -7.08
CA ASP A 31 2.92 13.05 -6.94
C ASP A 31 2.05 12.07 -6.15
N ILE A 32 0.82 12.51 -5.76
CA ILE A 32 -0.16 11.67 -5.08
C ILE A 32 -1.47 11.60 -5.84
N ALA A 33 -2.17 10.46 -5.69
CA ALA A 33 -3.60 10.33 -5.96
C ALA A 33 -4.32 9.76 -4.73
N ILE A 34 -5.63 9.86 -4.73
CA ILE A 34 -6.48 9.42 -3.61
C ILE A 34 -7.61 8.58 -4.18
N ILE A 35 -7.90 7.46 -3.56
CA ILE A 35 -9.11 6.69 -3.82
C ILE A 35 -10.18 7.19 -2.84
N ASP A 36 -11.20 7.87 -3.36
CA ASP A 36 -12.34 8.34 -2.58
C ASP A 36 -13.48 7.32 -2.65
N LYS A 37 -13.79 6.75 -1.49
CA LYS A 37 -14.87 5.78 -1.34
C LYS A 37 -16.16 6.52 -1.05
N ARG A 38 -16.96 6.85 -2.08
CA ARG A 38 -18.29 7.42 -1.90
C ARG A 38 -19.33 6.34 -1.62
N ARG A 39 -20.07 6.54 -0.53
CA ARG A 39 -21.28 5.76 -0.22
C ARG A 39 -22.49 6.58 -0.67
N ASP A 40 -22.78 6.56 -1.95
CA ASP A 40 -23.83 7.42 -2.51
C ASP A 40 -25.28 6.93 -2.29
N LYS A 41 -25.55 5.80 -1.67
CA LYS A 41 -26.84 5.32 -1.10
C LYS A 41 -26.74 3.87 -0.64
N ALA A 42 -27.63 3.47 0.25
CA ALA A 42 -27.63 2.17 0.95
C ALA A 42 -27.84 0.91 0.06
N ASN A 43 -27.80 1.02 -1.27
CA ASN A 43 -28.01 -0.11 -2.21
C ASN A 43 -27.24 -0.01 -3.53
N GLU A 44 -26.29 0.91 -3.68
CA GLU A 44 -25.43 0.95 -4.88
C GLU A 44 -24.03 0.44 -4.53
N SER A 45 -23.43 -0.32 -5.45
CA SER A 45 -22.08 -0.86 -5.33
C SER A 45 -21.09 0.25 -4.95
N ASP A 46 -20.24 0.03 -3.94
CA ASP A 46 -19.17 0.93 -3.50
C ASP A 46 -18.41 1.50 -4.71
N ALA A 47 -18.81 2.66 -5.20
CA ALA A 47 -18.10 3.34 -6.28
C ALA A 47 -16.80 3.91 -5.72
N MET A 48 -15.68 3.49 -6.29
CA MET A 48 -14.37 4.05 -5.97
C MET A 48 -14.08 5.14 -7.00
N ASN A 49 -13.94 6.37 -6.55
CA ASN A 49 -13.56 7.52 -7.36
C ASN A 49 -12.07 7.80 -7.18
N VAL A 50 -11.34 7.98 -8.28
CA VAL A 50 -9.91 8.30 -8.25
C VAL A 50 -9.74 9.81 -8.41
N ILE A 51 -9.06 10.44 -7.45
CA ILE A 51 -8.72 11.85 -7.47
C ILE A 51 -7.22 11.97 -7.75
N GLY A 52 -6.87 12.50 -8.92
CA GLY A 52 -5.49 12.64 -9.38
C GLY A 52 -5.31 12.11 -10.80
N LYS A 53 -4.16 12.37 -11.41
CA LYS A 53 -3.82 11.91 -12.78
C LYS A 53 -3.02 10.62 -12.70
N VAL A 54 -3.67 9.49 -13.00
CA VAL A 54 -3.07 8.14 -12.90
C VAL A 54 -2.79 7.49 -14.25
N GLU A 55 -3.31 8.07 -15.35
CA GLU A 55 -3.13 7.55 -16.70
C GLU A 55 -1.65 7.39 -17.07
N GLY A 56 -1.28 6.21 -17.52
CA GLY A 56 0.10 5.82 -17.87
C GLY A 56 1.06 5.77 -16.69
N LYS A 57 0.62 5.85 -15.43
CA LYS A 57 1.45 5.86 -14.24
C LYS A 57 1.55 4.48 -13.59
N GLN A 58 2.69 4.23 -12.93
CA GLN A 58 2.84 3.12 -11.99
C GLN A 58 2.34 3.56 -10.62
N CYS A 59 1.16 3.08 -10.22
CA CYS A 59 0.50 3.46 -8.98
C CYS A 59 0.97 2.60 -7.81
N ILE A 60 1.38 3.25 -6.72
CA ILE A 60 1.85 2.62 -5.49
C ILE A 60 0.88 2.93 -4.37
N ILE A 61 0.00 1.99 -4.03
CA ILE A 61 -0.90 2.13 -2.88
C ILE A 61 -0.09 1.91 -1.59
N VAL A 62 -0.25 2.81 -0.62
CA VAL A 62 0.41 2.70 0.69
C VAL A 62 -0.61 2.71 1.81
N ASP A 63 -0.52 1.71 2.69
CA ASP A 63 -1.40 1.60 3.85
C ASP A 63 -0.70 0.95 5.05
N ASP A 64 -1.37 0.97 6.23
CA ASP A 64 -0.86 0.31 7.43
C ASP A 64 -1.24 -1.16 7.48
N LEU A 65 -2.46 -1.53 7.05
CA LEU A 65 -2.99 -2.87 7.21
C LEU A 65 -3.80 -3.34 6.01
N VAL A 66 -3.60 -4.59 5.62
CA VAL A 66 -4.50 -5.32 4.71
C VAL A 66 -5.03 -6.56 5.40
N ASP A 67 -6.37 -6.62 5.54
CA ASP A 67 -7.04 -7.79 6.11
C ASP A 67 -7.45 -8.75 4.98
N THR A 68 -8.66 -8.69 4.47
CA THR A 68 -9.16 -9.63 3.44
C THR A 68 -8.67 -9.32 2.02
N GLY A 69 -8.08 -8.15 1.79
CA GLY A 69 -7.62 -7.68 0.49
C GLY A 69 -8.71 -7.12 -0.43
N GLY A 70 -9.99 -7.30 -0.08
CA GLY A 70 -11.10 -6.92 -0.98
C GLY A 70 -11.13 -5.43 -1.35
N THR A 71 -10.97 -4.54 -0.37
CA THR A 71 -10.93 -3.09 -0.61
C THR A 71 -9.71 -2.68 -1.43
N LEU A 72 -8.55 -3.27 -1.12
CA LEU A 72 -7.31 -3.02 -1.84
C LEU A 72 -7.42 -3.40 -3.33
N ILE A 73 -7.99 -4.58 -3.62
CA ILE A 73 -8.19 -5.06 -4.99
C ILE A 73 -9.14 -4.15 -5.76
N LYS A 74 -10.29 -3.79 -5.16
CA LYS A 74 -11.24 -2.86 -5.80
C LYS A 74 -10.60 -1.50 -6.09
N GLY A 75 -9.77 -1.00 -5.16
CA GLY A 75 -9.00 0.24 -5.38
C GLY A 75 -8.02 0.12 -6.54
N ALA A 76 -7.30 -1.00 -6.63
CA ALA A 76 -6.39 -1.27 -7.74
C ALA A 76 -7.13 -1.37 -9.09
N GLU A 77 -8.29 -2.03 -9.12
CA GLU A 77 -9.13 -2.11 -10.32
C GLU A 77 -9.63 -0.74 -10.77
N ALA A 78 -10.00 0.14 -9.82
CA ALA A 78 -10.40 1.51 -10.14
C ALA A 78 -9.23 2.30 -10.77
N LEU A 79 -8.03 2.20 -10.23
CA LEU A 79 -6.83 2.84 -10.78
C LEU A 79 -6.51 2.34 -12.20
N LEU A 80 -6.56 1.01 -12.42
CA LEU A 80 -6.34 0.41 -13.74
C LEU A 80 -7.40 0.86 -14.75
N LYS A 81 -8.66 0.97 -14.33
CA LYS A 81 -9.75 1.48 -15.16
C LYS A 81 -9.54 2.94 -15.59
N GLU A 82 -8.93 3.75 -14.71
CA GLU A 82 -8.55 5.14 -15.00
C GLU A 82 -7.21 5.25 -15.78
N GLY A 83 -6.69 4.13 -16.30
CA GLY A 83 -5.55 4.09 -17.19
C GLY A 83 -4.19 3.98 -16.52
N ALA A 84 -4.13 3.59 -15.25
CA ALA A 84 -2.84 3.27 -14.62
C ALA A 84 -2.15 2.10 -15.36
N GLU A 85 -0.83 2.20 -15.57
CA GLU A 85 -0.05 1.17 -16.25
C GLU A 85 0.10 -0.09 -15.38
N GLU A 86 0.37 0.10 -14.10
CA GLU A 86 0.53 -0.97 -13.11
C GLU A 86 0.10 -0.46 -11.74
N VAL A 87 -0.44 -1.35 -10.92
CA VAL A 87 -0.78 -1.05 -9.52
C VAL A 87 -0.08 -2.04 -8.60
N ARG A 88 0.72 -1.52 -7.67
CA ARG A 88 1.36 -2.28 -6.58
C ARG A 88 0.94 -1.71 -5.25
N ALA A 89 1.08 -2.50 -4.17
CA ALA A 89 0.83 -2.02 -2.83
C ALA A 89 2.01 -2.31 -1.90
N TYR A 90 2.27 -1.38 -0.98
CA TYR A 90 3.22 -1.53 0.12
C TYR A 90 2.48 -1.27 1.42
N ILE A 91 2.34 -2.30 2.23
CA ILE A 91 1.50 -2.30 3.43
C ILE A 91 2.27 -2.91 4.59
N THR A 92 2.21 -2.27 5.76
CA THR A 92 2.97 -2.74 6.92
C THR A 92 2.46 -4.10 7.41
N HIS A 93 1.16 -4.20 7.70
CA HIS A 93 0.58 -5.38 8.35
C HIS A 93 -0.25 -6.21 7.38
N GLY A 94 0.27 -7.36 6.96
CA GLY A 94 -0.45 -8.31 6.11
C GLY A 94 -1.19 -9.35 6.96
N VAL A 95 -2.44 -9.09 7.34
CA VAL A 95 -3.29 -10.08 8.04
C VAL A 95 -3.69 -11.19 7.06
N LEU A 96 -4.14 -10.80 5.87
CA LEU A 96 -4.52 -11.68 4.74
C LEU A 96 -5.50 -12.80 5.16
N SER A 97 -6.47 -12.45 6.02
CA SER A 97 -7.48 -13.38 6.52
C SER A 97 -8.42 -13.88 5.41
N ASN A 98 -9.14 -14.96 5.70
CA ASN A 98 -10.24 -15.47 4.88
C ASN A 98 -9.90 -15.62 3.37
N GLY A 99 -8.72 -16.14 3.04
CA GLY A 99 -8.28 -16.31 1.65
C GLY A 99 -7.78 -15.02 0.99
N GLY A 100 -7.31 -14.06 1.80
CA GLY A 100 -6.74 -12.79 1.31
C GLY A 100 -5.52 -13.00 0.42
N MET A 101 -4.65 -13.96 0.77
CA MET A 101 -3.47 -14.32 -0.02
C MET A 101 -3.85 -14.76 -1.43
N GLU A 102 -4.78 -15.68 -1.57
CA GLU A 102 -5.26 -16.22 -2.85
C GLU A 102 -5.94 -15.15 -3.68
N ARG A 103 -6.74 -14.28 -3.05
CA ARG A 103 -7.37 -13.14 -3.75
C ARG A 103 -6.35 -12.17 -4.31
N ILE A 104 -5.33 -11.79 -3.56
CA ILE A 104 -4.24 -10.92 -4.06
C ILE A 104 -3.52 -11.59 -5.23
N ASN A 105 -3.17 -12.88 -5.10
CA ASN A 105 -2.48 -13.61 -6.17
C ASN A 105 -3.30 -13.70 -7.46
N SER A 106 -4.64 -13.79 -7.35
CA SER A 106 -5.57 -13.88 -8.49
C SER A 106 -5.98 -12.50 -9.05
N SER A 107 -5.66 -11.41 -8.34
CA SER A 107 -6.07 -10.05 -8.75
C SER A 107 -5.27 -9.51 -9.94
N SER A 108 -5.73 -8.39 -10.49
CA SER A 108 -5.04 -7.62 -11.55
C SER A 108 -3.83 -6.82 -11.04
N MET A 109 -3.57 -6.81 -9.71
CA MET A 109 -2.42 -6.10 -9.14
C MET A 109 -1.09 -6.70 -9.60
N GLY A 110 -0.10 -5.85 -9.80
CA GLY A 110 1.28 -6.25 -10.10
C GLY A 110 2.01 -6.87 -8.90
N GLY A 111 1.57 -6.58 -7.66
CA GLY A 111 2.11 -7.18 -6.45
C GLY A 111 1.74 -6.45 -5.17
N LEU A 112 1.91 -7.16 -4.06
CA LEU A 112 1.79 -6.66 -2.69
C LEU A 112 3.10 -6.92 -1.95
N THR A 113 3.63 -5.89 -1.32
CA THR A 113 4.75 -6.02 -0.39
C THR A 113 4.25 -5.73 1.03
N ILE A 114 4.51 -6.64 1.95
CA ILE A 114 4.16 -6.54 3.37
C ILE A 114 5.40 -6.73 4.23
N THR A 115 5.30 -6.47 5.54
CA THR A 115 6.38 -6.81 6.46
C THR A 115 6.09 -8.12 7.20
N ASP A 116 7.12 -8.65 7.87
CA ASP A 116 7.02 -9.80 8.77
C ASP A 116 6.53 -9.43 10.19
N SER A 117 5.90 -8.27 10.35
CA SER A 117 5.22 -7.85 11.60
C SER A 117 4.05 -8.76 11.99
N ILE A 118 3.47 -9.44 11.01
CA ILE A 118 2.55 -10.57 11.17
C ILE A 118 3.16 -11.73 10.38
N PRO A 119 3.27 -12.95 10.95
CA PRO A 119 3.87 -14.07 10.25
C PRO A 119 3.17 -14.40 8.94
N GLN A 120 3.89 -14.22 7.85
CA GLN A 120 3.47 -14.52 6.48
C GLN A 120 4.68 -15.07 5.71
N TYR A 121 4.46 -15.54 4.50
CA TYR A 121 5.48 -16.07 3.62
C TYR A 121 5.36 -15.49 2.21
N ASP A 122 6.46 -15.51 1.48
CA ASP A 122 6.47 -15.10 0.07
C ASP A 122 5.55 -16.00 -0.75
N HIS A 123 4.80 -15.39 -1.63
CA HIS A 123 3.95 -16.06 -2.60
C HIS A 123 4.05 -15.33 -3.96
N GLN A 124 3.39 -15.83 -5.02
CA GLN A 124 3.53 -15.32 -6.40
C GLN A 124 3.58 -13.79 -6.50
N LYS A 125 2.56 -13.10 -5.97
CA LYS A 125 2.46 -11.63 -5.99
C LYS A 125 2.71 -10.98 -4.64
N VAL A 126 2.85 -11.76 -3.56
CA VAL A 126 3.05 -11.25 -2.20
C VAL A 126 4.50 -11.46 -1.82
N LYS A 127 5.18 -10.36 -1.46
CA LYS A 127 6.56 -10.36 -0.96
C LYS A 127 6.59 -9.90 0.48
N VAL A 128 7.34 -10.61 1.33
CA VAL A 128 7.54 -10.28 2.73
C VAL A 128 8.90 -9.63 2.93
N LEU A 129 8.93 -8.45 3.53
CA LEU A 129 10.14 -7.75 3.94
C LEU A 129 10.33 -7.85 5.45
N SER A 130 11.51 -8.28 5.89
CA SER A 130 11.80 -8.33 7.31
C SER A 130 12.09 -6.94 7.89
N VAL A 131 11.41 -6.62 8.99
CA VAL A 131 11.67 -5.43 9.82
C VAL A 131 12.53 -5.73 11.04
N SER A 132 13.08 -6.95 11.15
CA SER A 132 13.85 -7.41 12.30
C SER A 132 15.04 -6.52 12.63
N LYS A 133 15.77 -6.01 11.61
CA LYS A 133 16.90 -5.09 11.81
C LYS A 133 16.47 -3.76 12.40
N LEU A 134 15.34 -3.22 11.95
CA LEU A 134 14.78 -1.97 12.47
C LEU A 134 14.37 -2.15 13.94
N PHE A 135 13.67 -3.24 14.25
CA PHE A 135 13.30 -3.54 15.65
C PHE A 135 14.50 -3.81 16.54
N ALA A 136 15.50 -4.55 16.07
CA ALA A 136 16.72 -4.81 16.84
C ALA A 136 17.44 -3.49 17.20
N GLU A 137 17.54 -2.55 16.24
CA GLU A 137 18.14 -1.26 16.48
C GLU A 137 17.30 -0.41 17.44
N ALA A 138 15.98 -0.42 17.31
CA ALA A 138 15.09 0.28 18.24
C ALA A 138 15.24 -0.26 19.68
N ILE A 139 15.25 -1.60 19.84
CA ILE A 139 15.45 -2.24 21.15
C ILE A 139 16.82 -1.88 21.74
N ARG A 140 17.88 -1.94 20.94
CA ARG A 140 19.24 -1.56 21.37
C ARG A 140 19.26 -0.12 21.88
N ARG A 141 18.66 0.81 21.12
CA ARG A 141 18.62 2.24 21.50
C ARG A 141 17.85 2.46 22.79
N VAL A 142 16.68 1.85 22.92
CA VAL A 142 15.88 1.95 24.18
C VAL A 142 16.67 1.39 25.36
N HIS A 143 17.38 0.25 25.19
CA HIS A 143 18.20 -0.33 26.26
C HIS A 143 19.36 0.56 26.70
N HIS A 144 19.89 1.40 25.80
CA HIS A 144 21.00 2.32 26.08
C HIS A 144 20.54 3.76 26.34
N ASP A 145 19.25 4.01 26.57
CA ASP A 145 18.65 5.35 26.74
C ASP A 145 18.92 6.31 25.57
N GLU A 146 19.10 5.77 24.36
CA GLU A 146 19.30 6.54 23.13
C GLU A 146 17.95 6.86 22.46
N SER A 147 17.87 8.00 21.76
CA SER A 147 16.66 8.37 21.00
C SER A 147 16.41 7.43 19.82
N ILE A 148 15.17 7.01 19.66
CA ILE A 148 14.70 6.23 18.48
C ILE A 148 14.22 7.10 17.33
N SER A 149 14.08 8.42 17.52
CA SER A 149 13.58 9.35 16.48
C SER A 149 14.47 9.42 15.21
N VAL A 150 15.72 9.00 15.33
CA VAL A 150 16.64 8.92 14.19
C VAL A 150 16.33 7.76 13.23
N LEU A 151 15.40 6.88 13.59
CA LEU A 151 14.99 5.73 12.80
C LEU A 151 13.80 6.07 11.86
N PHE A 152 13.23 7.28 12.01
CA PHE A 152 12.00 7.69 11.33
C PHE A 152 12.15 9.02 10.60
#